data_147b15c2011221095361cce779779487
#
_entry.id   147b15c2011221095361cce779779487
#
_cell.length_a   1.000
_cell.length_b   1.000
_cell.length_c   1.000
_cell.angle_alpha   90.00
_cell.angle_beta   90.00
_cell.angle_gamma   90.00
#
_symmetry.space_group_name_H-M   'P 1'
#
loop_
_entity.id
_entity.type
_entity.pdbx_description
1 polymer ?
#
loop_
_entity_poly.entity_id
_entity_poly.type
_entity_poly.pdbx_seq_one_letter_code
_entity_poly.pdbx_strand_id
1 'polypeptide(L)'
;MKNIARLGLLCCLLFVGAGALANVTSAQQAVQEATDKLLARLVEIQPLYADDPEQFFAEVDVTLGPFIDFSGFSKGVMAKYYRRATEAQKSRFEAVFRHGLVRTYAKALVE
;
A
#
# COMPACT_ATOMS: atom_id res chain seq x y z
N MET A 1 18.63 29.99 -44.38
CA MET A 1 17.82 30.46 -43.24
C MET A 1 16.64 29.53 -42.89
N LYS A 2 15.93 28.97 -43.86
CA LYS A 2 14.79 28.05 -43.58
C LYS A 2 15.16 26.71 -42.93
N ASN A 3 16.40 26.25 -43.08
CA ASN A 3 16.85 24.97 -42.56
C ASN A 3 17.33 25.00 -41.09
N ILE A 4 17.71 26.19 -40.61
CA ILE A 4 18.15 26.40 -39.21
C ILE A 4 16.95 26.36 -38.24
N ALA A 5 15.80 26.92 -38.68
CA ALA A 5 14.57 26.90 -37.90
C ALA A 5 13.97 25.50 -37.78
N ARG A 6 14.17 24.62 -38.78
CA ARG A 6 13.72 23.22 -38.72
C ARG A 6 14.60 22.35 -37.83
N LEU A 7 15.89 22.66 -37.75
CA LEU A 7 16.84 21.94 -36.86
C LEU A 7 16.61 22.26 -35.40
N GLY A 8 16.26 23.54 -35.10
CA GLY A 8 15.93 23.97 -33.73
C GLY A 8 14.64 23.34 -33.19
N LEU A 9 13.63 23.15 -34.07
CA LEU A 9 12.36 22.53 -33.67
C LEU A 9 12.50 21.03 -33.40
N LEU A 10 13.43 20.32 -34.09
CA LEU A 10 13.69 18.89 -33.89
C LEU A 10 14.44 18.65 -32.58
N CYS A 11 15.32 19.55 -32.14
CA CYS A 11 16.02 19.43 -30.87
C CYS A 11 15.11 19.65 -29.66
N CYS A 12 14.09 20.51 -29.74
CA CYS A 12 13.15 20.72 -28.63
C CYS A 12 12.23 19.52 -28.37
N LEU A 13 11.93 18.72 -29.39
CA LEU A 13 11.08 17.52 -29.24
C LEU A 13 11.78 16.35 -28.56
N LEU A 14 13.12 16.31 -28.55
CA LEU A 14 13.90 15.24 -27.91
C LEU A 14 14.11 15.47 -26.39
N PHE A 15 13.88 16.68 -25.87
CA PHE A 15 14.09 16.99 -24.45
C PHE A 15 12.90 16.70 -23.55
N VAL A 16 11.69 16.54 -24.09
CA VAL A 16 10.46 16.31 -23.32
C VAL A 16 10.31 14.84 -22.88
N GLY A 17 11.01 13.90 -23.53
CA GLY A 17 10.88 12.47 -23.25
C GLY A 17 11.71 11.95 -22.06
N ALA A 18 12.81 12.61 -21.70
CA ALA A 18 13.74 12.09 -20.71
C ALA A 18 13.25 12.23 -19.25
N GLY A 19 12.46 13.27 -18.97
CA GLY A 19 11.96 13.50 -17.61
C GLY A 19 10.84 12.54 -17.19
N ALA A 20 10.01 12.10 -18.13
CA ALA A 20 8.90 11.19 -17.83
C ALA A 20 9.38 9.76 -17.54
N LEU A 21 10.41 9.29 -18.27
CA LEU A 21 10.99 7.96 -18.04
C LEU A 21 11.76 7.88 -16.71
N ALA A 22 12.47 8.96 -16.34
CA ALA A 22 13.19 9.01 -15.07
C ALA A 22 12.24 8.97 -13.86
N ASN A 23 11.08 9.64 -13.93
CA ASN A 23 10.08 9.62 -12.86
C ASN A 23 9.42 8.23 -12.70
N VAL A 24 9.14 7.54 -13.80
CA VAL A 24 8.58 6.17 -13.77
C VAL A 24 9.58 5.20 -13.14
N THR A 25 10.85 5.29 -13.51
CA THR A 25 11.91 4.43 -12.94
C THR A 25 12.08 4.67 -11.44
N SER A 26 12.07 5.94 -10.99
CA SER A 26 12.18 6.32 -9.59
C SER A 26 10.98 5.82 -8.77
N ALA A 27 9.75 5.92 -9.30
CA ALA A 27 8.55 5.40 -8.65
C ALA A 27 8.58 3.86 -8.53
N GLN A 28 9.02 3.16 -9.55
CA GLN A 28 9.18 1.70 -9.52
C GLN A 28 10.21 1.27 -8.48
N GLN A 29 11.35 1.95 -8.40
CA GLN A 29 12.38 1.68 -7.39
C GLN A 29 11.85 1.89 -5.97
N ALA A 30 11.13 2.98 -5.72
CA ALA A 30 10.54 3.26 -4.41
C ALA A 30 9.52 2.18 -3.99
N VAL A 31 8.68 1.71 -4.92
CA VAL A 31 7.74 0.61 -4.68
C VAL A 31 8.47 -0.69 -4.40
N GLN A 32 9.52 -1.00 -5.16
CA GLN A 32 10.32 -2.20 -4.95
C GLN A 32 10.99 -2.18 -3.57
N GLU A 33 11.65 -1.10 -3.20
CA GLU A 33 12.28 -0.96 -1.89
C GLU A 33 11.28 -1.08 -0.74
N ALA A 34 10.10 -0.47 -0.87
CA ALA A 34 9.04 -0.58 0.12
C ALA A 34 8.54 -2.02 0.25
N THR A 35 8.37 -2.73 -0.87
CA THR A 35 7.97 -4.13 -0.92
C THR A 35 9.02 -5.03 -0.27
N ASP A 36 10.30 -4.84 -0.60
CA ASP A 36 11.40 -5.64 -0.06
C ASP A 36 11.52 -5.46 1.45
N LYS A 37 11.39 -4.23 1.96
CA LYS A 37 11.37 -3.94 3.41
C LYS A 37 10.17 -4.59 4.10
N LEU A 38 9.00 -4.53 3.49
CA LEU A 38 7.80 -5.16 4.01
C LEU A 38 7.96 -6.68 4.12
N LEU A 39 8.43 -7.33 3.05
CA LEU A 39 8.66 -8.77 3.02
C LEU A 39 9.73 -9.20 4.03
N ALA A 40 10.83 -8.47 4.14
CA ALA A 40 11.88 -8.74 5.13
C ALA A 40 11.32 -8.67 6.56
N ARG A 41 10.48 -7.68 6.87
CA ARG A 41 9.85 -7.55 8.18
C ARG A 41 8.89 -8.70 8.48
N LEU A 42 8.07 -9.10 7.50
CA LEU A 42 7.15 -10.24 7.67
C LEU A 42 7.91 -11.55 7.95
N VAL A 43 9.03 -11.79 7.26
CA VAL A 43 9.89 -12.96 7.53
C VAL A 43 10.50 -12.89 8.93
N GLU A 44 10.94 -11.71 9.37
CA GLU A 44 11.52 -11.51 10.71
C GLU A 44 10.54 -11.81 11.83
N ILE A 45 9.27 -11.43 11.69
CA ILE A 45 8.25 -11.63 12.74
C ILE A 45 7.57 -12.99 12.67
N GLN A 46 7.73 -13.75 11.59
CA GLN A 46 7.10 -15.08 11.43
C GLN A 46 7.35 -16.04 12.61
N PRO A 47 8.57 -16.15 13.18
CA PRO A 47 8.81 -17.03 14.30
C PRO A 47 7.99 -16.71 15.56
N LEU A 48 7.55 -15.45 15.73
CA LEU A 48 6.71 -15.05 16.87
C LEU A 48 5.39 -15.83 16.93
N TYR A 49 4.89 -16.31 15.79
CA TYR A 49 3.62 -17.04 15.75
C TYR A 49 3.63 -18.30 16.61
N ALA A 50 4.77 -18.98 16.73
CA ALA A 50 4.92 -20.19 17.54
C ALA A 50 4.93 -19.90 19.05
N ASP A 51 5.52 -18.76 19.45
CA ASP A 51 5.75 -18.42 20.85
C ASP A 51 4.61 -17.54 21.41
N ASP A 52 4.19 -16.53 20.65
CA ASP A 52 3.13 -15.58 21.01
C ASP A 52 2.32 -15.17 19.76
N PRO A 53 1.26 -15.92 19.42
CA PRO A 53 0.41 -15.59 18.27
C PRO A 53 -0.22 -14.20 18.32
N GLU A 54 -0.56 -13.71 19.50
CA GLU A 54 -1.18 -12.39 19.65
C GLU A 54 -0.17 -11.27 19.35
N GLN A 55 1.06 -11.41 19.81
CA GLN A 55 2.15 -10.49 19.45
C GLN A 55 2.43 -10.55 17.96
N PHE A 56 2.46 -11.74 17.34
CA PHE A 56 2.60 -11.88 15.90
C PHE A 56 1.53 -11.10 15.12
N PHE A 57 0.25 -11.24 15.48
CA PHE A 57 -0.84 -10.52 14.83
C PHE A 57 -0.73 -8.99 15.02
N ALA A 58 -0.32 -8.54 16.21
CA ALA A 58 -0.07 -7.13 16.47
C ALA A 58 1.07 -6.57 15.60
N GLU A 59 2.17 -7.29 15.43
CA GLU A 59 3.29 -6.91 14.58
C GLU A 59 2.90 -6.89 13.09
N VAL A 60 2.09 -7.86 12.64
CA VAL A 60 1.55 -7.85 11.27
C VAL A 60 0.66 -6.63 11.06
N ASP A 61 -0.20 -6.30 12.02
CA ASP A 61 -1.08 -5.13 11.93
C ASP A 61 -0.28 -3.81 11.86
N VAL A 62 0.75 -3.66 12.66
CA VAL A 62 1.65 -2.49 12.62
C VAL A 62 2.41 -2.43 11.28
N THR A 63 2.86 -3.57 10.77
CA THR A 63 3.64 -3.65 9.54
C THR A 63 2.80 -3.35 8.29
N LEU A 64 1.59 -3.90 8.21
CA LEU A 64 0.70 -3.75 7.06
C LEU A 64 -0.23 -2.51 7.15
N GLY A 65 -0.52 -2.05 8.36
CA GLY A 65 -1.47 -0.97 8.62
C GLY A 65 -1.25 0.28 7.78
N PRO A 66 0.00 0.77 7.61
CA PRO A 66 0.27 1.95 6.80
C PRO A 66 -0.04 1.81 5.30
N PHE A 67 -0.16 0.57 4.81
CA PHE A 67 -0.39 0.26 3.39
C PHE A 67 -1.85 -0.02 3.07
N ILE A 68 -2.71 -0.12 4.08
CA ILE A 68 -4.12 -0.52 3.92
C ILE A 68 -5.05 0.56 4.45
N ASP A 69 -5.92 1.09 3.58
CA ASP A 69 -7.00 1.99 3.98
C ASP A 69 -8.17 1.21 4.57
N PHE A 70 -8.03 0.81 5.83
CA PHE A 70 -9.09 0.08 6.54
C PHE A 70 -10.39 0.87 6.66
N SER A 71 -10.33 2.20 6.76
CA SER A 71 -11.51 3.05 6.82
C SER A 71 -12.29 3.03 5.52
N GLY A 72 -11.60 3.20 4.39
CA GLY A 72 -12.18 3.10 3.06
C GLY A 72 -12.77 1.72 2.78
N PHE A 73 -12.05 0.65 3.14
CA PHE A 73 -12.56 -0.72 3.02
C PHE A 73 -13.82 -0.95 3.87
N SER A 74 -13.81 -0.55 5.14
CA SER A 74 -14.96 -0.68 6.05
C SER A 74 -16.19 0.03 5.50
N LYS A 75 -16.00 1.25 5.00
CA LYS A 75 -17.06 2.03 4.37
C LYS A 75 -17.63 1.31 3.16
N GLY A 76 -16.78 0.73 2.32
CA GLY A 76 -17.18 -0.07 1.16
C GLY A 76 -18.00 -1.30 1.54
N VAL A 77 -17.55 -2.05 2.56
CA VAL A 77 -18.24 -3.24 3.06
C VAL A 77 -19.58 -2.90 3.71
N MET A 78 -19.64 -1.84 4.51
CA MET A 78 -20.90 -1.36 5.11
C MET A 78 -21.88 -0.85 4.05
N ALA A 79 -21.41 -0.37 2.91
CA ALA A 79 -22.21 0.08 1.76
C ALA A 79 -23.34 1.04 2.17
N LYS A 80 -24.59 0.69 1.84
CA LYS A 80 -25.79 1.51 2.17
C LYS A 80 -25.99 1.74 3.67
N TYR A 81 -25.51 0.84 4.51
CA TYR A 81 -25.65 0.94 5.96
C TYR A 81 -24.72 1.99 6.57
N TYR A 82 -23.63 2.33 5.92
CA TYR A 82 -22.69 3.34 6.40
C TYR A 82 -23.35 4.69 6.69
N ARG A 83 -24.28 5.12 5.82
CA ARG A 83 -24.99 6.41 5.98
C ARG A 83 -25.92 6.43 7.20
N ARG A 84 -26.40 5.28 7.65
CA ARG A 84 -27.35 5.13 8.75
C ARG A 84 -26.66 4.81 10.07
N ALA A 85 -25.41 4.38 10.03
CA ALA A 85 -24.64 4.02 11.20
C ALA A 85 -24.19 5.28 11.96
N THR A 86 -24.19 5.20 13.27
CA THR A 86 -23.58 6.20 14.15
C THR A 86 -22.05 6.15 14.02
N GLU A 87 -21.36 7.22 14.45
CA GLU A 87 -19.89 7.23 14.43
C GLU A 87 -19.31 6.12 15.32
N ALA A 88 -19.92 5.83 16.44
CA ALA A 88 -19.52 4.71 17.30
C ALA A 88 -19.66 3.36 16.61
N GLN A 89 -20.74 3.15 15.84
CA GLN A 89 -20.94 1.91 15.06
C GLN A 89 -19.92 1.79 13.93
N LYS A 90 -19.62 2.88 13.23
CA LYS A 90 -18.59 2.91 12.17
C LYS A 90 -17.22 2.55 12.72
N SER A 91 -16.81 3.20 13.82
CA SER A 91 -15.52 2.95 14.47
C SER A 91 -15.41 1.52 14.98
N ARG A 92 -16.47 0.99 15.59
CA ARG A 92 -16.50 -0.40 16.06
C ARG A 92 -16.42 -1.38 14.90
N PHE A 93 -17.16 -1.13 13.82
CA PHE A 93 -17.10 -1.98 12.63
C PHE A 93 -15.70 -1.99 12.01
N GLU A 94 -15.07 -0.82 11.86
CA GLU A 94 -13.71 -0.70 11.34
C GLU A 94 -12.70 -1.49 12.19
N ALA A 95 -12.78 -1.35 13.51
CA ALA A 95 -11.88 -2.07 14.42
C ALA A 95 -12.04 -3.60 14.32
N VAL A 96 -13.27 -4.10 14.30
CA VAL A 96 -13.57 -5.54 14.16
C VAL A 96 -13.15 -6.05 12.77
N PHE A 97 -13.44 -5.28 11.74
CA PHE A 97 -13.09 -5.60 10.36
C PHE A 97 -11.55 -5.66 10.16
N ARG A 98 -10.82 -4.66 10.65
CA ARG A 98 -9.36 -4.62 10.64
C ARG A 98 -8.79 -5.84 11.36
N HIS A 99 -9.25 -6.10 12.58
CA HIS A 99 -8.81 -7.24 13.37
C HIS A 99 -9.05 -8.58 12.65
N GLY A 100 -10.22 -8.77 12.08
CA GLY A 100 -10.57 -9.96 11.31
C GLY A 100 -9.70 -10.15 10.07
N LEU A 101 -9.48 -9.09 9.29
CA LEU A 101 -8.63 -9.14 8.10
C LEU A 101 -7.18 -9.49 8.47
N VAL A 102 -6.60 -8.78 9.43
CA VAL A 102 -5.21 -9.01 9.86
C VAL A 102 -5.03 -10.45 10.30
N ARG A 103 -5.90 -10.97 11.16
CA ARG A 103 -5.79 -12.37 11.65
C ARG A 103 -5.96 -13.40 10.54
N THR A 104 -6.90 -13.18 9.63
CA THR A 104 -7.16 -14.12 8.53
C THR A 104 -5.98 -14.21 7.57
N TYR A 105 -5.47 -13.05 7.13
CA TYR A 105 -4.37 -13.04 6.17
C TYR A 105 -3.01 -13.32 6.81
N ALA A 106 -2.80 -12.92 8.07
CA ALA A 106 -1.56 -13.24 8.78
C ALA A 106 -1.38 -14.74 9.00
N LYS A 107 -2.45 -15.49 9.26
CA LYS A 107 -2.39 -16.96 9.32
C LYS A 107 -1.86 -17.58 8.03
N ALA A 108 -2.28 -17.07 6.88
CA ALA A 108 -1.80 -17.56 5.59
C ALA A 108 -0.29 -17.34 5.35
N LEU A 109 0.37 -16.50 6.16
CA LEU A 109 1.83 -16.31 6.10
C LEU A 109 2.61 -17.40 6.84
N VAL A 110 1.95 -18.18 7.72
CA VAL A 110 2.59 -19.16 8.62
C VAL A 110 2.06 -20.58 8.45
N GLU A 111 0.94 -20.76 7.77
CA GLU A 111 0.35 -22.04 7.39
C GLU A 111 0.77 -22.45 5.97
#